data_8198eb979ddb04813c633da7d3b34972
#
_entry.id   8198eb979ddb04813c633da7d3b34972
#
_cell.length_a   1.000
_cell.length_b   1.000
_cell.length_c   1.000
_cell.angle_alpha   90.00
_cell.angle_beta   90.00
_cell.angle_gamma   90.00
#
_symmetry.space_group_name_H-M   'P 1'
#
loop_
_entity.id
_entity.type
_entity.pdbx_description
1 polymer ?
#
loop_
_entity_poly.entity_id
_entity_poly.type
_entity_poly.pdbx_seq_one_letter_code
_entity_poly.pdbx_strand_id
1 'polypeptide(L)'
;MQSHVSAGEYGFVFLEDKVDIVIQNTSNGEQSCSVNNIRLHSLYNPSKEASRFIESSVCPFNPKYVLITEPALSYCVKPLKEKFPQARLCCVRFTPAFNQWNKIWDKVFNAYNKTEESSVNKNLSEEIFSYMGEEGVSQCFFISWNASEKAFENFHQFTWNEIKKAVLKSQSVLATRNYFAKRWTKNALRFSLFAEKIAAVSKGKCDIVICASGPSLLSSIDNIKKFRDSFFLIAVSSALRPLVACGIYPDLCISTDGGYWAKKHISFALNGNAVPLALSGESGCFASLLADHNVVPLLYGDGTSEDILKSTIGKG
;
A
#
# COMPACT_ATOMS: atom_id res chain seq x y z
N MET A 1 48.33 -5.90 1.22
CA MET A 1 47.21 -6.16 0.34
C MET A 1 46.03 -6.59 1.20
N GLN A 2 45.20 -5.67 1.61
CA GLN A 2 43.97 -5.93 2.35
C GLN A 2 42.82 -5.87 1.33
N SER A 3 42.19 -7.01 1.09
CA SER A 3 40.99 -7.11 0.25
C SER A 3 39.79 -6.64 1.05
N HIS A 4 39.21 -5.49 0.69
CA HIS A 4 37.90 -5.08 1.13
C HIS A 4 36.86 -6.01 0.52
N VAL A 5 36.20 -6.82 1.35
CA VAL A 5 34.98 -7.54 0.99
C VAL A 5 33.82 -6.56 1.18
N SER A 6 33.26 -6.09 0.07
CA SER A 6 32.00 -5.35 0.06
C SER A 6 30.87 -6.31 0.48
N ALA A 7 30.02 -5.87 1.42
CA ALA A 7 28.80 -6.57 1.79
C ALA A 7 27.87 -6.63 0.57
N GLY A 8 27.89 -7.78 -0.12
CA GLY A 8 26.99 -8.06 -1.23
C GLY A 8 25.56 -8.28 -0.72
N GLU A 9 24.60 -7.69 -1.41
CA GLU A 9 23.19 -8.02 -1.30
C GLU A 9 23.01 -9.54 -1.42
N TYR A 10 22.56 -10.19 -0.35
CA TYR A 10 22.21 -11.61 -0.41
C TYR A 10 20.90 -11.75 -1.20
N GLY A 11 21.01 -11.88 -2.50
CA GLY A 11 19.95 -12.38 -3.36
C GLY A 11 19.81 -13.88 -3.13
N PHE A 12 18.75 -14.33 -2.47
CA PHE A 12 18.41 -15.75 -2.40
C PHE A 12 17.95 -16.20 -3.79
N VAL A 13 18.79 -16.93 -4.50
CA VAL A 13 18.42 -17.71 -5.69
C VAL A 13 18.11 -19.10 -5.19
N PHE A 14 16.85 -19.50 -5.17
CA PHE A 14 16.49 -20.89 -4.93
C PHE A 14 16.67 -21.64 -6.26
N LEU A 15 17.77 -22.38 -6.38
CA LEU A 15 17.91 -23.43 -7.39
C LEU A 15 16.98 -24.55 -6.95
N GLU A 16 15.69 -24.51 -7.33
CA GLU A 16 14.85 -25.69 -7.18
C GLU A 16 15.26 -26.71 -8.25
N ASP A 17 15.74 -27.87 -7.78
CA ASP A 17 15.66 -29.11 -8.54
C ASP A 17 14.20 -29.28 -8.99
N LYS A 18 14.00 -29.85 -10.19
CA LYS A 18 12.65 -30.11 -10.73
C LYS A 18 11.75 -30.66 -9.65
N VAL A 19 10.72 -29.90 -9.27
CA VAL A 19 9.76 -30.31 -8.26
C VAL A 19 9.02 -31.50 -8.83
N ASP A 20 9.25 -32.68 -8.27
CA ASP A 20 8.55 -33.93 -8.68
C ASP A 20 7.16 -33.95 -8.02
N ILE A 21 6.14 -33.69 -8.83
CA ILE A 21 4.75 -33.62 -8.36
C ILE A 21 4.00 -34.84 -8.92
N VAL A 22 3.51 -35.66 -8.02
CA VAL A 22 2.71 -36.84 -8.35
C VAL A 22 1.28 -36.60 -7.90
N ILE A 23 0.33 -36.68 -8.85
CA ILE A 23 -1.13 -36.64 -8.58
C ILE A 23 -1.68 -38.04 -8.81
N GLN A 24 -2.42 -38.55 -7.83
CA GLN A 24 -2.99 -39.88 -7.89
C GLN A 24 -4.42 -39.89 -7.36
N ASN A 25 -5.24 -40.84 -7.87
CA ASN A 25 -6.59 -41.00 -7.38
C ASN A 25 -6.59 -41.73 -6.03
N THR A 26 -7.48 -41.32 -5.16
CA THR A 26 -7.74 -41.95 -3.86
C THR A 26 -8.82 -43.04 -3.98
N SER A 27 -8.97 -43.86 -2.95
CA SER A 27 -9.98 -44.91 -2.91
C SER A 27 -11.44 -44.38 -2.98
N ASN A 28 -11.67 -43.14 -2.61
CA ASN A 28 -13.00 -42.50 -2.65
C ASN A 28 -13.25 -41.69 -3.96
N GLY A 29 -12.35 -41.79 -4.95
CA GLY A 29 -12.49 -41.12 -6.24
C GLY A 29 -12.02 -39.66 -6.27
N GLU A 30 -11.51 -39.10 -5.15
CA GLU A 30 -10.86 -37.80 -5.12
C GLU A 30 -9.40 -37.89 -5.62
N GLN A 31 -8.72 -36.77 -5.72
CA GLN A 31 -7.29 -36.72 -6.04
C GLN A 31 -6.48 -36.40 -4.80
N SER A 32 -5.34 -37.06 -4.63
CA SER A 32 -4.29 -36.69 -3.70
C SER A 32 -3.02 -36.31 -4.45
N CYS A 33 -2.12 -35.59 -3.82
CA CYS A 33 -0.84 -35.25 -4.42
C CYS A 33 0.31 -35.34 -3.42
N SER A 34 1.51 -35.55 -3.95
CA SER A 34 2.77 -35.46 -3.23
C SER A 34 3.77 -34.63 -4.01
N VAL A 35 4.71 -34.02 -3.30
CA VAL A 35 5.83 -33.25 -3.81
C VAL A 35 7.10 -33.79 -3.19
N ASN A 36 8.07 -34.20 -4.02
CA ASN A 36 9.33 -34.79 -3.55
C ASN A 36 9.11 -35.86 -2.47
N ASN A 37 8.18 -36.79 -2.70
CA ASN A 37 7.73 -37.83 -1.79
C ASN A 37 7.03 -37.33 -0.50
N ILE A 38 6.86 -36.03 -0.29
CA ILE A 38 6.07 -35.47 0.81
C ILE A 38 4.61 -35.36 0.40
N ARG A 39 3.74 -36.05 1.09
CA ARG A 39 2.31 -36.11 0.79
C ARG A 39 1.62 -34.82 1.24
N LEU A 40 0.96 -34.12 0.32
CA LEU A 40 0.26 -32.87 0.60
C LEU A 40 -1.21 -33.08 0.98
N HIS A 41 -1.83 -34.18 0.54
CA HIS A 41 -3.20 -34.56 0.90
C HIS A 41 -3.29 -36.06 1.26
N SER A 42 -4.28 -36.40 2.07
CA SER A 42 -4.60 -37.76 2.44
C SER A 42 -4.83 -38.66 1.22
N LEU A 43 -4.38 -39.91 1.26
CA LEU A 43 -4.70 -40.90 0.21
C LEU A 43 -6.11 -41.53 0.37
N TYR A 44 -6.77 -41.24 1.48
CA TYR A 44 -8.08 -41.84 1.76
C TYR A 44 -9.22 -40.85 1.54
N ASN A 45 -9.12 -39.66 2.12
CA ASN A 45 -10.19 -38.64 2.05
C ASN A 45 -9.61 -37.25 2.22
N PRO A 46 -9.11 -36.61 1.14
CA PRO A 46 -8.57 -35.26 1.14
C PRO A 46 -9.58 -34.19 1.61
N SER A 47 -10.83 -34.30 1.18
CA SER A 47 -11.87 -33.34 1.61
C SER A 47 -12.12 -33.36 3.10
N LYS A 48 -12.17 -34.56 3.70
CA LYS A 48 -12.37 -34.73 5.16
C LYS A 48 -11.15 -34.23 5.96
N GLU A 49 -9.94 -34.47 5.44
CA GLU A 49 -8.71 -33.90 5.99
C GLU A 49 -8.78 -32.38 6.03
N ALA A 50 -9.13 -31.74 4.90
CA ALA A 50 -9.25 -30.30 4.79
C ALA A 50 -10.32 -29.71 5.72
N SER A 51 -11.48 -30.37 5.83
CA SER A 51 -12.54 -29.96 6.75
C SER A 51 -12.07 -29.97 8.21
N ARG A 52 -11.44 -31.05 8.65
CA ARG A 52 -10.89 -31.17 10.01
C ARG A 52 -9.82 -30.11 10.29
N PHE A 53 -8.95 -29.86 9.32
CA PHE A 53 -7.92 -28.84 9.45
C PHE A 53 -8.51 -27.45 9.63
N ILE A 54 -9.51 -27.08 8.82
CA ILE A 54 -10.16 -25.76 8.93
C ILE A 54 -11.03 -25.66 10.20
N GLU A 55 -11.74 -26.73 10.60
CA GLU A 55 -12.49 -26.78 11.85
C GLU A 55 -11.59 -26.53 13.07
N SER A 56 -10.41 -27.14 13.11
CA SER A 56 -9.43 -26.99 14.20
C SER A 56 -8.69 -25.64 14.18
N SER A 57 -8.69 -24.93 13.06
CA SER A 57 -8.04 -23.62 12.96
C SER A 57 -8.83 -22.57 13.73
N VAL A 58 -8.24 -21.95 14.76
CA VAL A 58 -8.90 -20.95 15.61
C VAL A 58 -8.63 -19.54 15.10
N CYS A 59 -9.70 -18.80 14.79
CA CYS A 59 -9.63 -17.37 14.49
C CYS A 59 -10.45 -16.62 15.56
N PRO A 60 -9.86 -15.70 16.33
CA PRO A 60 -10.55 -15.00 17.43
C PRO A 60 -11.47 -13.86 16.98
N PHE A 61 -11.56 -13.60 15.67
CA PHE A 61 -12.37 -12.52 15.10
C PHE A 61 -13.04 -12.98 13.78
N ASN A 62 -13.96 -12.20 13.26
CA ASN A 62 -14.53 -12.41 11.93
C ASN A 62 -13.59 -11.78 10.87
N PRO A 63 -12.84 -12.59 10.12
CA PRO A 63 -11.86 -12.06 9.19
C PRO A 63 -12.52 -11.49 7.94
N LYS A 64 -11.97 -10.38 7.43
CA LYS A 64 -12.32 -9.81 6.11
C LYS A 64 -11.66 -10.59 4.98
N TYR A 65 -10.49 -11.15 5.25
CA TYR A 65 -9.72 -12.00 4.34
C TYR A 65 -9.24 -13.24 5.07
N VAL A 66 -9.18 -14.36 4.34
CA VAL A 66 -8.42 -15.54 4.75
C VAL A 66 -7.34 -15.78 3.71
N LEU A 67 -6.09 -15.82 4.12
CA LEU A 67 -4.97 -16.12 3.23
C LEU A 67 -4.30 -17.41 3.68
N ILE A 68 -4.30 -18.42 2.80
CA ILE A 68 -3.64 -19.70 3.04
C ILE A 68 -2.42 -19.87 2.13
N THR A 69 -1.32 -20.38 2.69
CA THR A 69 -0.10 -20.62 1.92
C THR A 69 -0.11 -22.04 1.36
N GLU A 70 0.12 -22.17 0.05
CA GLU A 70 0.14 -23.38 -0.78
C GLU A 70 -0.86 -24.47 -0.40
N PRO A 71 -2.14 -24.26 -0.68
CA PRO A 71 -3.20 -25.22 -0.37
C PRO A 71 -3.29 -26.39 -1.36
N ALA A 72 -2.27 -26.65 -2.15
CA ALA A 72 -2.18 -27.70 -3.17
C ALA A 72 -3.48 -27.82 -4.02
N LEU A 73 -4.21 -28.93 -3.95
CA LEU A 73 -5.45 -29.19 -4.68
C LEU A 73 -6.66 -28.37 -4.17
N SER A 74 -6.45 -27.51 -3.16
CA SER A 74 -7.43 -26.51 -2.69
C SER A 74 -8.72 -27.06 -2.08
N TYR A 75 -8.72 -28.25 -1.51
CA TYR A 75 -9.88 -28.83 -0.80
C TYR A 75 -10.37 -27.98 0.38
N CYS A 76 -9.51 -27.12 0.93
CA CYS A 76 -9.85 -26.23 2.04
C CYS A 76 -10.83 -25.09 1.66
N VAL A 77 -11.06 -24.81 0.37
CA VAL A 77 -11.91 -23.68 -0.06
C VAL A 77 -13.35 -23.85 0.41
N LYS A 78 -13.93 -25.04 0.25
CA LYS A 78 -15.32 -25.30 0.67
C LYS A 78 -15.49 -25.10 2.18
N PRO A 79 -14.73 -25.78 3.06
CA PRO A 79 -14.84 -25.57 4.52
C PRO A 79 -14.47 -24.14 4.97
N LEU A 80 -13.58 -23.44 4.27
CA LEU A 80 -13.32 -22.02 4.54
C LEU A 80 -14.52 -21.13 4.26
N LYS A 81 -15.22 -21.34 3.13
CA LYS A 81 -16.45 -20.61 2.81
C LYS A 81 -17.59 -20.88 3.80
N GLU A 82 -17.70 -22.12 4.27
CA GLU A 82 -18.68 -22.48 5.28
C GLU A 82 -18.38 -21.84 6.65
N LYS A 83 -17.10 -21.79 7.05
CA LYS A 83 -16.66 -21.23 8.32
C LYS A 83 -16.63 -19.68 8.32
N PHE A 84 -16.22 -19.08 7.20
CA PHE A 84 -16.05 -17.63 7.03
C PHE A 84 -16.80 -17.12 5.79
N PRO A 85 -18.13 -17.14 5.77
CA PRO A 85 -18.95 -16.88 4.56
C PRO A 85 -18.79 -15.47 4.00
N GLN A 86 -18.37 -14.49 4.83
CA GLN A 86 -18.17 -13.10 4.42
C GLN A 86 -16.72 -12.77 4.06
N ALA A 87 -15.77 -13.68 4.33
CA ALA A 87 -14.37 -13.44 4.05
C ALA A 87 -14.04 -13.69 2.58
N ARG A 88 -13.15 -12.86 2.01
CA ARG A 88 -12.52 -13.14 0.73
C ARG A 88 -11.41 -14.16 0.91
N LEU A 89 -11.44 -15.23 0.11
CA LEU A 89 -10.49 -16.32 0.20
C LEU A 89 -9.31 -16.09 -0.74
N CYS A 90 -8.13 -15.97 -0.18
CA CYS A 90 -6.88 -15.77 -0.91
C CYS A 90 -5.94 -16.95 -0.69
N CYS A 91 -5.08 -17.23 -1.67
CA CYS A 91 -3.98 -18.16 -1.46
C CYS A 91 -2.65 -17.61 -2.00
N VAL A 92 -1.55 -18.14 -1.47
CA VAL A 92 -0.21 -17.95 -2.02
C VAL A 92 0.24 -19.27 -2.62
N ARG A 93 0.57 -19.29 -3.91
CA ARG A 93 1.13 -20.45 -4.60
C ARG A 93 2.66 -20.44 -4.51
N PHE A 94 3.22 -21.61 -4.26
CA PHE A 94 4.67 -21.83 -4.24
C PHE A 94 5.19 -22.42 -5.55
N THR A 95 4.29 -22.99 -6.37
CA THR A 95 4.61 -23.61 -7.66
C THR A 95 3.47 -23.39 -8.66
N PRO A 96 3.75 -23.24 -9.96
CA PRO A 96 2.73 -23.15 -11.01
C PRO A 96 1.94 -24.44 -11.22
N ALA A 97 2.41 -25.59 -10.74
CA ALA A 97 1.79 -26.90 -10.96
C ALA A 97 0.34 -26.99 -10.44
N PHE A 98 -0.02 -26.17 -9.47
CA PHE A 98 -1.39 -26.10 -8.93
C PHE A 98 -2.24 -24.99 -9.52
N ASN A 99 -1.81 -24.32 -10.60
CA ASN A 99 -2.53 -23.18 -11.20
C ASN A 99 -3.93 -23.53 -11.73
N GLN A 100 -4.20 -24.79 -12.08
CA GLN A 100 -5.54 -25.22 -12.53
C GLN A 100 -6.63 -25.03 -11.46
N TRP A 101 -6.28 -25.02 -10.17
CA TRP A 101 -7.20 -24.75 -9.05
C TRP A 101 -7.29 -23.27 -8.64
N ASN A 102 -6.65 -22.35 -9.39
CA ASN A 102 -6.65 -20.93 -9.04
C ASN A 102 -8.01 -20.25 -9.19
N LYS A 103 -8.86 -20.73 -10.09
CA LYS A 103 -10.18 -20.14 -10.40
C LYS A 103 -11.18 -20.16 -9.23
N ILE A 104 -10.95 -21.00 -8.23
CA ILE A 104 -11.85 -21.13 -7.07
C ILE A 104 -11.54 -20.15 -5.93
N TRP A 105 -10.44 -19.39 -6.05
CA TRP A 105 -9.98 -18.38 -5.09
C TRP A 105 -10.39 -16.99 -5.57
N ASP A 106 -10.72 -16.10 -4.62
CA ASP A 106 -11.01 -14.70 -4.94
C ASP A 106 -9.73 -13.95 -5.36
N LYS A 107 -8.57 -14.33 -4.80
CA LYS A 107 -7.25 -13.81 -5.20
C LYS A 107 -6.16 -14.85 -5.00
N VAL A 108 -5.28 -14.93 -5.98
CA VAL A 108 -4.06 -15.75 -5.93
C VAL A 108 -2.84 -14.86 -6.01
N PHE A 109 -1.92 -15.05 -5.08
CA PHE A 109 -0.57 -14.50 -5.10
C PHE A 109 0.41 -15.61 -5.44
N ASN A 110 1.57 -15.26 -6.01
CA ASN A 110 2.62 -16.23 -6.30
C ASN A 110 3.88 -15.87 -5.52
N ALA A 111 4.40 -16.82 -4.76
CA ALA A 111 5.68 -16.65 -4.08
C ALA A 111 6.87 -16.76 -5.03
N TYR A 112 6.69 -17.41 -6.18
CA TYR A 112 7.65 -17.51 -7.25
C TYR A 112 7.55 -16.34 -8.24
N ASN A 113 8.64 -16.04 -8.95
CA ASN A 113 8.65 -15.06 -10.02
C ASN A 113 8.06 -15.69 -11.30
N LYS A 114 7.10 -15.04 -11.94
CA LYS A 114 6.41 -15.56 -13.14
C LYS A 114 7.33 -15.68 -14.37
N THR A 115 8.36 -14.88 -14.45
CA THR A 115 9.35 -14.91 -15.55
C THR A 115 10.47 -15.90 -15.30
N GLU A 116 10.74 -16.22 -14.06
CA GLU A 116 11.77 -17.14 -13.62
C GLU A 116 11.26 -17.91 -12.40
N GLU A 117 10.60 -19.05 -12.65
CA GLU A 117 9.85 -19.82 -11.64
C GLU A 117 10.72 -20.38 -10.49
N SER A 118 12.04 -20.51 -10.73
CA SER A 118 13.01 -20.88 -9.69
C SER A 118 13.39 -19.74 -8.75
N SER A 119 12.97 -18.50 -9.03
CA SER A 119 13.25 -17.34 -8.19
C SER A 119 12.01 -16.87 -7.41
N VAL A 120 12.25 -16.21 -6.27
CA VAL A 120 11.17 -15.69 -5.40
C VAL A 120 10.59 -14.37 -5.93
N ASN A 121 9.31 -14.15 -5.68
CA ASN A 121 8.65 -12.89 -5.97
C ASN A 121 8.96 -11.84 -4.89
N LYS A 122 9.98 -11.04 -5.11
CA LYS A 122 10.43 -9.98 -4.17
C LYS A 122 9.35 -8.90 -3.87
N ASN A 123 8.28 -8.83 -4.66
CA ASN A 123 7.20 -7.86 -4.48
C ASN A 123 5.98 -8.44 -3.77
N LEU A 124 6.05 -9.66 -3.24
CA LEU A 124 4.90 -10.38 -2.66
C LEU A 124 4.24 -9.59 -1.52
N SER A 125 5.01 -8.99 -0.63
CA SER A 125 4.48 -8.16 0.48
C SER A 125 3.71 -6.94 -0.03
N GLU A 126 4.22 -6.27 -1.07
CA GLU A 126 3.56 -5.12 -1.69
C GLU A 126 2.28 -5.52 -2.44
N GLU A 127 2.29 -6.67 -3.13
CA GLU A 127 1.08 -7.20 -3.80
C GLU A 127 -0.03 -7.53 -2.79
N ILE A 128 0.31 -8.17 -1.67
CA ILE A 128 -0.64 -8.47 -0.58
C ILE A 128 -1.19 -7.17 0.00
N PHE A 129 -0.30 -6.22 0.35
CA PHE A 129 -0.70 -4.96 0.95
C PHE A 129 -1.54 -4.10 -0.01
N SER A 130 -1.18 -4.03 -1.29
CA SER A 130 -1.93 -3.25 -2.30
C SER A 130 -3.33 -3.82 -2.56
N TYR A 131 -3.50 -5.15 -2.48
CA TYR A 131 -4.80 -5.78 -2.68
C TYR A 131 -5.73 -5.66 -1.47
N MET A 132 -5.20 -5.84 -0.27
CA MET A 132 -5.99 -5.89 0.96
C MET A 132 -6.15 -4.52 1.63
N GLY A 133 -5.18 -3.61 1.42
CA GLY A 133 -5.04 -2.38 2.18
C GLY A 133 -4.63 -2.64 3.64
N GLU A 134 -4.34 -1.57 4.37
CA GLU A 134 -3.89 -1.68 5.76
C GLU A 134 -4.95 -2.31 6.69
N GLU A 135 -6.23 -1.96 6.53
CA GLU A 135 -7.31 -2.55 7.32
C GLU A 135 -7.55 -4.01 6.96
N GLY A 136 -7.49 -4.35 5.65
CA GLY A 136 -7.68 -5.71 5.19
C GLY A 136 -6.59 -6.65 5.69
N VAL A 137 -5.33 -6.22 5.68
CA VAL A 137 -4.20 -6.99 6.23
C VAL A 137 -4.37 -7.19 7.74
N SER A 138 -4.79 -6.16 8.48
CA SER A 138 -5.02 -6.26 9.94
C SER A 138 -6.20 -7.18 10.30
N GLN A 139 -7.15 -7.37 9.39
CA GLN A 139 -8.33 -8.24 9.54
C GLN A 139 -8.20 -9.52 8.70
N CYS A 140 -6.98 -9.91 8.34
CA CYS A 140 -6.71 -11.14 7.61
C CYS A 140 -6.37 -12.28 8.57
N PHE A 141 -7.00 -13.42 8.35
CA PHE A 141 -6.61 -14.68 9.00
C PHE A 141 -5.61 -15.41 8.12
N PHE A 142 -4.37 -15.50 8.59
CA PHE A 142 -3.27 -16.17 7.90
C PHE A 142 -3.17 -17.61 8.36
N ILE A 143 -3.16 -18.56 7.41
CA ILE A 143 -3.12 -19.99 7.66
C ILE A 143 -2.00 -20.60 6.80
N SER A 144 -1.30 -21.59 7.34
CA SER A 144 -0.37 -22.40 6.58
C SER A 144 -0.96 -23.82 6.38
N TRP A 145 -0.86 -24.35 5.16
CA TRP A 145 -1.16 -25.76 4.92
C TRP A 145 0.04 -26.59 5.37
N ASN A 146 -0.08 -27.28 6.51
CA ASN A 146 1.04 -27.89 7.23
C ASN A 146 1.91 -28.83 6.38
N ALA A 147 1.31 -29.60 5.47
CA ALA A 147 2.06 -30.49 4.60
C ALA A 147 2.95 -29.75 3.61
N SER A 148 2.50 -28.59 3.13
CA SER A 148 3.25 -27.75 2.20
C SER A 148 4.42 -27.03 2.86
N GLU A 149 4.40 -26.80 4.17
CA GLU A 149 5.53 -26.24 4.92
C GLU A 149 6.80 -27.06 4.74
N LYS A 150 6.65 -28.40 4.85
CA LYS A 150 7.78 -29.35 4.74
C LYS A 150 8.18 -29.58 3.29
N ALA A 151 7.19 -29.61 2.37
CA ALA A 151 7.46 -29.87 0.96
C ALA A 151 8.13 -28.69 0.24
N PHE A 152 7.91 -27.46 0.75
CA PHE A 152 8.41 -26.22 0.15
C PHE A 152 9.03 -25.31 1.22
N GLU A 153 9.94 -25.83 2.03
CA GLU A 153 10.46 -25.13 3.21
C GLU A 153 10.97 -23.73 2.92
N ASN A 154 11.77 -23.56 1.84
CA ASN A 154 12.34 -22.28 1.46
C ASN A 154 11.25 -21.26 1.05
N PHE A 155 10.27 -21.68 0.22
CA PHE A 155 9.16 -20.82 -0.19
C PHE A 155 8.24 -20.50 1.00
N HIS A 156 8.05 -21.44 1.89
CA HIS A 156 7.29 -21.24 3.12
C HIS A 156 7.93 -20.15 4.00
N GLN A 157 9.21 -20.29 4.32
CA GLN A 157 9.95 -19.31 5.13
C GLN A 157 9.97 -17.92 4.46
N PHE A 158 10.25 -17.86 3.15
CA PHE A 158 10.20 -16.62 2.39
C PHE A 158 8.80 -15.97 2.47
N THR A 159 7.75 -16.73 2.18
CA THR A 159 6.37 -16.21 2.16
C THR A 159 5.94 -15.65 3.51
N TRP A 160 6.26 -16.32 4.59
CA TRP A 160 5.93 -15.84 5.93
C TRP A 160 6.72 -14.59 6.31
N ASN A 161 7.95 -14.43 5.83
CA ASN A 161 8.70 -13.20 5.98
C ASN A 161 8.04 -12.03 5.19
N GLU A 162 7.55 -12.29 3.99
CA GLU A 162 6.83 -11.29 3.19
C GLU A 162 5.47 -10.93 3.82
N ILE A 163 4.71 -11.90 4.31
CA ILE A 163 3.48 -11.68 5.09
C ILE A 163 3.78 -10.80 6.31
N LYS A 164 4.84 -11.12 7.07
CA LYS A 164 5.26 -10.32 8.23
C LYS A 164 5.57 -8.87 7.84
N LYS A 165 6.24 -8.62 6.72
CA LYS A 165 6.49 -7.26 6.21
C LYS A 165 5.18 -6.52 5.93
N ALA A 166 4.22 -7.17 5.24
CA ALA A 166 2.90 -6.59 4.97
C ALA A 166 2.14 -6.25 6.26
N VAL A 167 2.17 -7.13 7.27
CA VAL A 167 1.54 -6.92 8.58
C VAL A 167 2.19 -5.75 9.33
N LEU A 168 3.52 -5.68 9.38
CA LEU A 168 4.24 -4.57 10.03
C LEU A 168 3.96 -3.23 9.34
N LYS A 169 3.90 -3.22 8.01
CA LYS A 169 3.52 -2.03 7.23
C LYS A 169 2.09 -1.59 7.57
N SER A 170 1.12 -2.53 7.62
CA SER A 170 -0.26 -2.27 8.02
C SER A 170 -0.33 -1.66 9.42
N GLN A 171 0.34 -2.26 10.40
CA GLN A 171 0.38 -1.77 11.78
C GLN A 171 0.96 -0.35 11.86
N SER A 172 2.03 -0.06 11.13
CA SER A 172 2.65 1.28 11.09
C SER A 172 1.70 2.33 10.51
N VAL A 173 1.01 2.02 9.41
CA VAL A 173 0.04 2.93 8.77
C VAL A 173 -1.14 3.19 9.72
N LEU A 174 -1.73 2.14 10.30
CA LEU A 174 -2.87 2.27 11.22
C LEU A 174 -2.50 3.03 12.50
N ALA A 175 -1.31 2.78 13.07
CA ALA A 175 -0.81 3.53 14.23
C ALA A 175 -0.64 5.02 13.89
N THR A 176 -0.08 5.36 12.74
CA THR A 176 0.06 6.74 12.26
C THR A 176 -1.31 7.40 12.07
N ARG A 177 -2.24 6.72 11.39
CA ARG A 177 -3.61 7.23 11.20
C ARG A 177 -4.31 7.47 12.54
N ASN A 178 -4.24 6.54 13.47
CA ASN A 178 -4.84 6.68 14.79
C ASN A 178 -4.25 7.86 15.58
N TYR A 179 -2.92 8.00 15.57
CA TYR A 179 -2.22 9.09 16.25
C TYR A 179 -2.64 10.47 15.73
N PHE A 180 -2.78 10.62 14.42
CA PHE A 180 -3.11 11.90 13.78
C PHE A 180 -4.63 12.11 13.55
N ALA A 181 -5.48 11.11 13.74
CA ALA A 181 -6.90 11.13 13.38
C ALA A 181 -7.63 12.40 13.87
N LYS A 182 -7.51 12.73 15.16
CA LYS A 182 -8.14 13.92 15.75
C LYS A 182 -7.71 15.22 15.07
N ARG A 183 -6.41 15.34 14.73
CA ARG A 183 -5.87 16.53 14.06
C ARG A 183 -6.37 16.63 12.64
N TRP A 184 -6.30 15.54 11.89
CA TRP A 184 -6.73 15.48 10.49
C TRP A 184 -8.23 15.76 10.36
N THR A 185 -9.07 15.14 11.17
CA THR A 185 -10.51 15.41 11.18
C THR A 185 -10.81 16.88 11.47
N LYS A 186 -10.12 17.49 12.48
CA LYS A 186 -10.29 18.90 12.79
C LYS A 186 -9.87 19.81 11.63
N ASN A 187 -8.79 19.48 10.93
CA ASN A 187 -8.33 20.23 9.75
C ASN A 187 -9.31 20.07 8.58
N ALA A 188 -9.80 18.85 8.32
CA ALA A 188 -10.77 18.58 7.27
C ALA A 188 -12.09 19.34 7.47
N LEU A 189 -12.60 19.35 8.69
CA LEU A 189 -13.79 20.17 9.01
C LEU A 189 -13.54 21.66 8.82
N ARG A 190 -12.35 22.15 9.23
CA ARG A 190 -11.97 23.55 9.01
C ARG A 190 -11.87 23.86 7.51
N PHE A 191 -11.25 22.99 6.74
CA PHE A 191 -11.16 23.13 5.29
C PHE A 191 -12.56 23.22 4.67
N SER A 192 -13.45 22.29 4.98
CA SER A 192 -14.82 22.24 4.43
C SER A 192 -15.68 23.47 4.81
N LEU A 193 -15.42 24.09 5.97
CA LEU A 193 -16.21 25.23 6.46
C LEU A 193 -15.67 26.58 5.95
N PHE A 194 -14.39 26.71 5.66
CA PHE A 194 -13.74 28.00 5.42
C PHE A 194 -13.06 28.13 4.05
N ALA A 195 -12.94 27.06 3.24
CA ALA A 195 -12.41 27.18 1.88
C ALA A 195 -13.50 27.73 0.95
N GLU A 196 -13.59 29.06 0.83
CA GLU A 196 -14.65 29.74 0.08
C GLU A 196 -14.31 29.90 -1.41
N LYS A 197 -13.02 30.05 -1.74
CA LYS A 197 -12.55 30.30 -3.11
C LYS A 197 -11.89 29.03 -3.67
N ILE A 198 -12.70 28.10 -4.14
CA ILE A 198 -12.20 26.87 -4.76
C ILE A 198 -11.77 27.15 -6.19
N ALA A 199 -10.53 26.74 -6.51
CA ALA A 199 -9.93 26.89 -7.83
C ALA A 199 -9.48 25.54 -8.39
N ALA A 200 -9.33 25.47 -9.69
CA ALA A 200 -8.75 24.33 -10.40
C ALA A 200 -7.55 24.78 -11.22
N VAL A 201 -6.53 23.94 -11.34
CA VAL A 201 -5.40 24.17 -12.23
C VAL A 201 -5.75 23.63 -13.61
N SER A 202 -5.73 24.50 -14.62
CA SER A 202 -5.92 24.08 -16.01
C SER A 202 -4.64 23.49 -16.61
N LYS A 203 -4.78 22.64 -17.64
CA LYS A 203 -3.62 22.14 -18.38
C LYS A 203 -2.92 23.30 -19.08
N GLY A 204 -1.64 23.51 -18.76
CA GLY A 204 -0.74 24.46 -19.40
C GLY A 204 0.24 23.77 -20.36
N LYS A 205 1.03 24.60 -21.08
CA LYS A 205 2.11 24.16 -21.97
C LYS A 205 3.49 24.71 -21.54
N CYS A 206 3.54 25.42 -20.40
CA CYS A 206 4.78 25.96 -19.86
C CYS A 206 5.54 24.91 -19.04
N ASP A 207 6.84 25.11 -18.92
CA ASP A 207 7.66 24.30 -18.02
C ASP A 207 7.24 24.51 -16.57
N ILE A 208 7.45 23.49 -15.71
CA ILE A 208 7.13 23.53 -14.29
C ILE A 208 8.42 23.45 -13.49
N VAL A 209 8.62 24.38 -12.56
CA VAL A 209 9.69 24.34 -11.58
C VAL A 209 9.10 24.11 -10.20
N ILE A 210 9.60 23.09 -9.49
CA ILE A 210 9.17 22.76 -8.12
C ILE A 210 10.29 23.12 -7.16
N CYS A 211 10.01 23.99 -6.19
CA CYS A 211 10.93 24.40 -5.17
C CYS A 211 10.62 23.76 -3.82
N ALA A 212 11.63 23.12 -3.24
CA ALA A 212 11.63 22.63 -1.86
C ALA A 212 12.69 23.38 -1.03
N SER A 213 12.63 23.30 0.30
CA SER A 213 13.51 24.01 1.25
C SER A 213 14.89 23.38 1.44
N GLY A 214 15.42 22.71 0.41
CA GLY A 214 16.77 22.13 0.45
C GLY A 214 17.88 23.19 0.35
N PRO A 215 19.14 22.85 0.70
CA PRO A 215 20.28 23.78 0.60
C PRO A 215 20.47 24.38 -0.80
N SER A 216 20.16 23.63 -1.84
CA SER A 216 20.25 24.07 -3.24
C SER A 216 19.28 25.19 -3.61
N LEU A 217 18.22 25.43 -2.83
CA LEU A 217 17.28 26.52 -3.12
C LEU A 217 17.99 27.88 -3.13
N LEU A 218 18.85 28.14 -2.13
CA LEU A 218 19.55 29.41 -2.03
C LEU A 218 20.48 29.66 -3.22
N SER A 219 21.19 28.65 -3.70
CA SER A 219 22.04 28.75 -4.88
C SER A 219 21.29 28.89 -6.20
N SER A 220 19.99 28.58 -6.22
CA SER A 220 19.13 28.66 -7.40
C SER A 220 18.33 29.95 -7.49
N ILE A 221 18.32 30.80 -6.45
CA ILE A 221 17.49 32.01 -6.37
C ILE A 221 17.71 32.96 -7.57
N ASP A 222 18.96 33.21 -7.95
CA ASP A 222 19.27 34.14 -9.04
C ASP A 222 18.79 33.61 -10.38
N ASN A 223 18.89 32.32 -10.62
CA ASN A 223 18.36 31.68 -11.83
C ASN A 223 16.82 31.70 -11.85
N ILE A 224 16.18 31.42 -10.71
CA ILE A 224 14.72 31.49 -10.60
C ILE A 224 14.24 32.92 -10.90
N LYS A 225 14.89 33.94 -10.36
CA LYS A 225 14.57 35.37 -10.67
C LYS A 225 14.74 35.69 -12.12
N LYS A 226 15.87 35.31 -12.70
CA LYS A 226 16.23 35.62 -14.10
C LYS A 226 15.22 35.07 -15.10
N PHE A 227 14.70 33.87 -14.84
CA PHE A 227 13.80 33.15 -15.77
C PHE A 227 12.36 33.03 -15.23
N ARG A 228 11.96 33.86 -14.24
CA ARG A 228 10.69 33.72 -13.53
C ARG A 228 9.45 33.64 -14.44
N ASP A 229 9.45 34.40 -15.53
CA ASP A 229 8.31 34.51 -16.44
C ASP A 229 8.24 33.35 -17.47
N SER A 230 9.22 32.44 -17.48
CA SER A 230 9.28 31.36 -18.46
C SER A 230 8.76 30.02 -17.95
N PHE A 231 8.35 29.92 -16.68
CA PHE A 231 7.87 28.68 -16.08
C PHE A 231 6.79 28.92 -15.03
N PHE A 232 6.00 27.89 -14.75
CA PHE A 232 5.06 27.85 -13.64
C PHE A 232 5.80 27.38 -12.37
N LEU A 233 5.85 28.25 -11.35
CA LEU A 233 6.59 27.98 -10.11
C LEU A 233 5.68 27.39 -9.04
N ILE A 234 5.98 26.16 -8.61
CA ILE A 234 5.33 25.49 -7.51
C ILE A 234 6.29 25.49 -6.30
N ALA A 235 5.83 25.97 -5.16
CA ALA A 235 6.58 25.90 -3.91
C ALA A 235 5.92 24.91 -2.93
N VAL A 236 6.70 24.00 -2.30
CA VAL A 236 6.22 23.34 -1.10
C VAL A 236 6.18 24.32 0.08
N SER A 237 5.29 24.12 1.05
CA SER A 237 5.03 25.09 2.13
C SER A 237 6.30 25.56 2.86
N SER A 238 7.29 24.70 3.06
CA SER A 238 8.56 25.04 3.70
C SER A 238 9.46 25.93 2.85
N ALA A 239 9.35 25.92 1.51
CA ALA A 239 10.11 26.77 0.60
C ALA A 239 9.48 28.15 0.41
N LEU A 240 8.22 28.33 0.78
CA LEU A 240 7.47 29.56 0.54
C LEU A 240 8.14 30.77 1.20
N ARG A 241 8.50 30.66 2.49
CA ARG A 241 9.12 31.77 3.24
C ARG A 241 10.47 32.23 2.63
N PRO A 242 11.44 31.36 2.34
CA PRO A 242 12.70 31.80 1.71
C PRO A 242 12.49 32.39 0.32
N LEU A 243 11.56 31.90 -0.49
CA LEU A 243 11.25 32.48 -1.79
C LEU A 243 10.67 33.90 -1.66
N VAL A 244 9.65 34.08 -0.83
CA VAL A 244 9.01 35.38 -0.59
C VAL A 244 10.00 36.39 0.01
N ALA A 245 10.88 35.97 0.91
CA ALA A 245 11.95 36.81 1.47
C ALA A 245 12.93 37.29 0.39
N CYS A 246 13.08 36.56 -0.70
CA CYS A 246 13.86 36.95 -1.87
C CYS A 246 13.04 37.71 -2.93
N GLY A 247 11.78 38.06 -2.65
CA GLY A 247 10.89 38.74 -3.58
C GLY A 247 10.35 37.84 -4.69
N ILE A 248 10.38 36.51 -4.51
CA ILE A 248 9.88 35.53 -5.48
C ILE A 248 8.54 34.98 -4.98
N TYR A 249 7.47 35.21 -5.74
CA TYR A 249 6.14 34.72 -5.44
C TYR A 249 5.85 33.52 -6.36
N PRO A 250 5.57 32.31 -5.78
CA PRO A 250 5.19 31.18 -6.58
C PRO A 250 3.76 31.31 -7.13
N ASP A 251 3.50 30.62 -8.24
CA ASP A 251 2.16 30.56 -8.83
C ASP A 251 1.23 29.62 -8.06
N LEU A 252 1.81 28.67 -7.30
CA LEU A 252 1.08 27.73 -6.46
C LEU A 252 1.94 27.30 -5.27
N CYS A 253 1.33 27.25 -4.08
CA CYS A 253 1.96 26.66 -2.91
C CYS A 253 1.26 25.34 -2.53
N ILE A 254 2.01 24.24 -2.46
CA ILE A 254 1.49 22.94 -2.08
C ILE A 254 1.82 22.63 -0.61
N SER A 255 0.79 22.19 0.15
CA SER A 255 0.96 21.67 1.51
C SER A 255 0.01 20.52 1.77
N THR A 256 0.57 19.40 2.25
CA THR A 256 -0.18 18.18 2.60
C THR A 256 -0.03 17.82 4.09
N ASP A 257 0.91 18.47 4.81
CA ASP A 257 1.16 18.22 6.22
C ASP A 257 0.11 18.91 7.09
N GLY A 258 -0.56 18.14 7.97
CA GLY A 258 -1.53 18.61 8.95
C GLY A 258 -0.91 19.25 10.21
N GLY A 259 0.42 19.37 10.28
CA GLY A 259 1.16 19.80 11.47
C GLY A 259 1.19 21.31 11.72
N TYR A 260 1.70 21.66 12.88
CA TYR A 260 1.84 23.04 13.31
C TYR A 260 2.81 23.84 12.39
N TRP A 261 3.93 23.25 12.02
CA TRP A 261 4.95 23.95 11.21
C TRP A 261 4.48 24.23 9.80
N ALA A 262 3.80 23.28 9.15
CA ALA A 262 3.21 23.53 7.81
C ALA A 262 2.27 24.75 7.84
N LYS A 263 1.40 24.79 8.86
CA LYS A 263 0.50 25.92 9.10
C LYS A 263 1.26 27.25 9.30
N LYS A 264 2.38 27.23 10.03
CA LYS A 264 3.22 28.42 10.25
C LYS A 264 3.99 28.85 9.02
N HIS A 265 4.52 27.90 8.23
CA HIS A 265 5.23 28.22 6.98
C HIS A 265 4.33 29.01 6.03
N ILE A 266 3.07 28.58 5.85
CA ILE A 266 2.11 29.28 4.99
C ILE A 266 1.78 30.67 5.58
N SER A 267 1.42 30.74 6.86
CA SER A 267 0.92 31.99 7.46
C SER A 267 1.95 33.11 7.51
N PHE A 268 3.22 32.80 7.78
CA PHE A 268 4.28 33.82 7.83
C PHE A 268 4.66 34.39 6.47
N ALA A 269 4.42 33.63 5.40
CA ALA A 269 4.83 34.04 4.08
C ALA A 269 3.74 34.82 3.33
N LEU A 270 2.46 34.60 3.68
CA LEU A 270 1.33 35.10 2.90
C LEU A 270 0.67 36.36 3.46
N ASN A 271 1.27 37.04 4.46
CA ASN A 271 0.73 38.30 4.96
C ASN A 271 0.59 39.34 3.82
N GLY A 272 -0.62 39.45 3.27
CA GLY A 272 -0.96 40.40 2.22
C GLY A 272 -0.69 39.95 0.77
N ASN A 273 -0.22 38.71 0.54
CA ASN A 273 0.10 38.21 -0.79
C ASN A 273 -0.84 37.07 -1.19
N ALA A 274 -1.49 37.19 -2.33
CA ALA A 274 -2.48 36.23 -2.85
C ALA A 274 -1.81 35.10 -3.63
N VAL A 275 -1.08 34.20 -2.95
CA VAL A 275 -0.57 32.98 -3.60
C VAL A 275 -1.62 31.86 -3.48
N PRO A 276 -2.06 31.24 -4.58
CA PRO A 276 -2.97 30.11 -4.54
C PRO A 276 -2.40 28.94 -3.73
N LEU A 277 -3.26 28.23 -2.98
CA LEU A 277 -2.88 27.14 -2.08
C LEU A 277 -3.42 25.80 -2.57
N ALA A 278 -2.57 24.86 -2.91
CA ALA A 278 -2.97 23.47 -3.15
C ALA A 278 -2.89 22.67 -1.83
N LEU A 279 -4.04 22.28 -1.30
CA LEU A 279 -4.16 21.70 0.04
C LEU A 279 -4.96 20.40 0.03
N SER A 280 -4.51 19.37 0.77
CA SER A 280 -5.42 18.30 1.17
C SER A 280 -6.35 18.78 2.28
N GLY A 281 -7.49 18.13 2.46
CA GLY A 281 -8.42 18.46 3.52
C GLY A 281 -7.80 18.39 4.92
N GLU A 282 -6.82 17.48 5.12
CA GLU A 282 -6.08 17.28 6.38
C GLU A 282 -4.97 18.29 6.61
N SER A 283 -4.65 19.12 5.63
CA SER A 283 -3.55 20.10 5.71
C SER A 283 -3.77 21.12 6.82
N GLY A 284 -2.67 21.47 7.50
CA GLY A 284 -2.67 22.53 8.51
C GLY A 284 -2.78 23.92 7.87
N CYS A 285 -3.95 24.56 7.97
CA CYS A 285 -4.16 25.92 7.50
C CYS A 285 -5.00 26.73 8.49
N PHE A 286 -4.87 28.07 8.48
CA PHE A 286 -5.74 28.98 9.26
C PHE A 286 -7.05 29.21 8.50
N ALA A 287 -8.16 29.41 9.22
CA ALA A 287 -9.45 29.70 8.62
C ALA A 287 -9.44 30.98 7.76
N SER A 288 -8.75 32.03 8.22
CA SER A 288 -8.59 33.27 7.45
C SER A 288 -7.90 33.05 6.11
N LEU A 289 -6.82 32.25 6.07
CA LEU A 289 -6.13 31.95 4.82
C LEU A 289 -7.00 31.12 3.86
N LEU A 290 -7.82 30.20 4.39
CA LEU A 290 -8.77 29.42 3.57
C LEU A 290 -9.86 30.29 2.95
N ALA A 291 -10.33 31.32 3.68
CA ALA A 291 -11.34 32.25 3.19
C ALA A 291 -10.75 33.26 2.18
N ASP A 292 -9.53 33.71 2.41
CA ASP A 292 -8.95 34.82 1.65
C ASP A 292 -8.25 34.38 0.35
N HIS A 293 -7.72 33.14 0.30
CA HIS A 293 -6.91 32.63 -0.81
C HIS A 293 -7.69 31.69 -1.73
N ASN A 294 -7.28 31.63 -3.00
CA ASN A 294 -7.73 30.58 -3.91
C ASN A 294 -7.16 29.23 -3.45
N VAL A 295 -8.02 28.24 -3.24
CA VAL A 295 -7.66 26.91 -2.78
C VAL A 295 -7.92 25.88 -3.86
N VAL A 296 -6.88 25.14 -4.24
CA VAL A 296 -6.95 23.99 -5.12
C VAL A 296 -7.00 22.73 -4.25
N PRO A 297 -8.13 22.00 -4.17
CA PRO A 297 -8.23 20.78 -3.39
C PRO A 297 -7.34 19.68 -3.97
N LEU A 298 -6.51 19.06 -3.13
CA LEU A 298 -5.73 17.86 -3.47
C LEU A 298 -6.51 16.64 -3.01
N LEU A 299 -6.85 15.75 -3.94
CA LEU A 299 -7.63 14.53 -3.70
C LEU A 299 -6.75 13.31 -3.97
N TYR A 300 -6.68 12.39 -2.99
CA TYR A 300 -5.86 11.17 -3.07
C TYR A 300 -6.66 9.89 -3.31
N GLY A 301 -8.00 9.98 -3.26
CA GLY A 301 -8.90 8.86 -3.52
C GLY A 301 -9.22 7.96 -2.31
N ASP A 302 -8.77 8.31 -1.10
CA ASP A 302 -8.81 7.39 0.06
C ASP A 302 -9.24 8.00 1.40
N GLY A 303 -9.94 9.11 1.45
CA GLY A 303 -10.19 9.77 2.72
C GLY A 303 -11.61 10.27 3.00
N THR A 304 -12.00 10.24 4.27
CA THR A 304 -13.28 10.83 4.76
C THR A 304 -13.38 12.31 4.40
N SER A 305 -12.27 13.05 4.41
CA SER A 305 -12.22 14.44 3.96
C SER A 305 -12.55 14.61 2.47
N GLU A 306 -12.17 13.66 1.63
CA GLU A 306 -12.52 13.68 0.21
C GLU A 306 -14.01 13.43 -0.01
N ASP A 307 -14.61 12.53 0.74
CA ASP A 307 -16.04 12.26 0.66
C ASP A 307 -16.85 13.47 1.11
N ILE A 308 -16.42 14.17 2.16
CA ILE A 308 -17.00 15.44 2.60
C ILE A 308 -16.84 16.51 1.51
N LEU A 309 -15.62 16.65 0.95
CA LEU A 309 -15.34 17.63 -0.10
C LEU A 309 -16.15 17.35 -1.37
N LYS A 310 -16.22 16.11 -1.83
CA LYS A 310 -17.02 15.70 -3.00
C LYS A 310 -18.50 15.96 -2.79
N SER A 311 -19.01 15.78 -1.57
CA SER A 311 -20.40 16.08 -1.23
C SER A 311 -20.71 17.56 -1.14
N THR A 312 -19.71 18.39 -0.76
CA THR A 312 -19.86 19.83 -0.51
C THR A 312 -19.60 20.67 -1.77
N ILE A 313 -18.59 20.29 -2.58
CA ILE A 313 -18.21 21.03 -3.79
C ILE A 313 -19.17 20.75 -4.96
N GLY A 314 -19.99 19.72 -4.83
CA GLY A 314 -20.93 19.32 -5.86
C GLY A 314 -20.27 18.48 -6.96
N LYS A 315 -21.08 17.76 -7.69
CA LYS A 315 -20.68 17.10 -8.93
C LYS A 315 -20.65 18.16 -10.01
N GLY A 316 -19.53 18.90 -10.08
CA GLY A 316 -19.26 19.79 -11.19
C GLY A 316 -18.70 19.04 -12.39
#